data_4fed34eb1860610fdc35ac04bc01dd2e
#
_entry.id   4fed34eb1860610fdc35ac04bc01dd2e
#
_cell.length_a   1.000
_cell.length_b   1.000
_cell.length_c   1.000
_cell.angle_alpha   90.00
_cell.angle_beta   90.00
_cell.angle_gamma   90.00
#
_symmetry.space_group_name_H-M   'P 1'
#
loop_
_entity.id
_entity.type
_entity.pdbx_description
1 polymer ?
#
loop_
_entity_poly.entity_id
_entity_poly.type
_entity_poly.pdbx_seq_one_letter_code
_entity_poly.pdbx_strand_id
1 'polypeptide(L)'
;MRRYSLFSVSRGILFLIALFIVTADNHAAGTDIDWKFLSESNTNRWYYDTKSITPSNKNLVKVWAKGVTKDQKGIDEKIKLLKKFGGETMGYENYSYTLNLFELDCENKKHRILSVKDYDKRGNGLQTVTIENYSWDYIAPGTIIDNLFKEICPKK
;
A
#
# COMPACT_ATOMS: atom_id res chain seq x y z
N MET A 1 -3.84 84.01 -13.99
CA MET A 1 -4.73 84.40 -12.87
C MET A 1 -5.24 83.26 -12.13
N ARG A 2 -4.95 83.23 -10.80
CA ARG A 2 -5.74 82.60 -9.72
C ARG A 2 -6.12 81.10 -9.86
N ARG A 3 -6.09 80.30 -8.85
CA ARG A 3 -5.78 80.38 -7.40
C ARG A 3 -5.56 78.98 -6.85
N TYR A 4 -4.79 78.92 -5.84
CA TYR A 4 -4.52 77.81 -4.92
C TYR A 4 -5.78 77.33 -4.18
N SER A 5 -5.82 76.08 -3.77
CA SER A 5 -6.41 75.58 -2.52
C SER A 5 -5.95 74.13 -2.33
N LEU A 6 -5.01 73.82 -1.54
CA LEU A 6 -4.88 73.56 -0.10
C LEU A 6 -5.83 72.48 0.46
N PHE A 7 -5.18 71.47 0.93
CA PHE A 7 -5.45 70.60 2.10
C PHE A 7 -6.67 69.71 2.08
N SER A 8 -6.40 68.43 2.16
CA SER A 8 -6.93 67.63 3.28
C SER A 8 -6.04 66.42 3.54
N VAL A 9 -5.44 66.48 4.70
CA VAL A 9 -4.76 65.35 5.38
C VAL A 9 -5.86 64.45 5.91
N SER A 10 -5.92 63.20 5.49
CA SER A 10 -6.74 62.21 6.15
C SER A 10 -5.92 60.99 6.48
N ARG A 11 -5.54 60.98 7.71
CA ARG A 11 -5.33 59.87 8.68
C ARG A 11 -5.13 58.50 8.09
N GLY A 12 -3.92 58.02 8.35
CA GLY A 12 -3.53 56.65 8.16
C GLY A 12 -4.42 55.65 8.89
N ILE A 13 -4.84 54.68 8.15
CA ILE A 13 -5.27 53.42 8.70
C ILE A 13 -4.18 52.43 8.34
N LEU A 14 -3.29 52.17 9.31
CA LEU A 14 -2.39 51.01 9.27
C LEU A 14 -3.25 49.76 9.35
N PHE A 15 -3.52 49.14 8.22
CA PHE A 15 -4.01 47.77 8.21
C PHE A 15 -2.82 46.88 8.54
N LEU A 16 -2.72 46.48 9.83
CA LEU A 16 -1.93 45.33 10.27
C LEU A 16 -2.55 44.07 9.66
N ILE A 17 -2.06 43.67 8.50
CA ILE A 17 -2.32 42.34 7.96
C ILE A 17 -1.56 41.39 8.87
N ALA A 18 -2.25 40.83 9.86
CA ALA A 18 -1.77 39.66 10.62
C ALA A 18 -1.70 38.49 9.64
N LEU A 19 -0.48 38.22 9.17
CA LEU A 19 -0.19 37.04 8.36
C LEU A 19 -0.35 35.82 9.30
N PHE A 20 -1.53 35.22 9.31
CA PHE A 20 -1.73 33.92 9.90
C PHE A 20 -0.97 32.92 9.01
N ILE A 21 0.28 32.64 9.36
CA ILE A 21 1.00 31.46 8.85
C ILE A 21 0.28 30.26 9.46
N VAL A 22 -0.72 29.73 8.74
CA VAL A 22 -1.24 28.40 8.99
C VAL A 22 -0.12 27.46 8.59
N THR A 23 0.70 27.04 9.55
CA THR A 23 1.55 25.89 9.40
C THR A 23 0.61 24.70 9.27
N ALA A 24 0.31 24.33 8.04
CA ALA A 24 -0.26 23.02 7.78
C ALA A 24 0.81 22.00 8.24
N ASP A 25 0.65 21.51 9.46
CA ASP A 25 1.32 20.31 9.91
C ASP A 25 0.85 19.18 8.98
N ASN A 26 1.57 19.02 7.87
CA ASN A 26 1.53 17.81 7.09
C ASN A 26 2.14 16.70 7.97
N HIS A 27 1.40 16.28 8.97
CA HIS A 27 1.54 14.93 9.50
C HIS A 27 1.10 14.02 8.35
N ALA A 28 2.06 13.70 7.48
CA ALA A 28 1.99 12.44 6.77
C ALA A 28 1.81 11.41 7.87
N ALA A 29 0.60 10.89 8.01
CA ALA A 29 0.33 9.75 8.86
C ALA A 29 1.25 8.65 8.33
N GLY A 30 2.44 8.56 8.91
CA GLY A 30 3.34 7.45 8.71
C GLY A 30 2.52 6.25 9.14
N THR A 31 2.08 5.46 8.17
CA THR A 31 1.45 4.18 8.47
C THR A 31 2.50 3.42 9.25
N ASP A 32 2.25 3.27 10.54
CA ASP A 32 3.09 2.48 11.44
C ASP A 32 3.01 1.04 10.95
N ILE A 33 3.98 0.65 10.12
CA ILE A 33 4.02 -0.65 9.45
C ILE A 33 4.79 -1.60 10.36
N ASP A 34 4.20 -2.76 10.67
CA ASP A 34 4.82 -3.80 11.50
C ASP A 34 4.81 -5.15 10.77
N TRP A 35 5.90 -5.42 10.04
CA TRP A 35 6.06 -6.64 9.26
C TRP A 35 6.44 -7.82 10.14
N LYS A 36 5.53 -8.77 10.34
CA LYS A 36 5.78 -10.05 10.98
C LYS A 36 6.10 -11.12 9.93
N PHE A 37 7.17 -11.91 10.17
CA PHE A 37 7.52 -13.06 9.31
C PHE A 37 6.40 -14.10 9.34
N LEU A 38 6.05 -14.59 8.15
CA LEU A 38 4.97 -15.55 7.95
C LEU A 38 5.52 -16.93 7.56
N SER A 39 6.28 -17.00 6.48
CA SER A 39 6.83 -18.23 5.94
C SER A 39 7.85 -17.95 4.84
N GLU A 40 8.53 -18.99 4.35
CA GLU A 40 9.37 -18.86 3.17
C GLU A 40 9.16 -20.02 2.19
N SER A 41 9.46 -19.75 0.93
CA SER A 41 9.58 -20.72 -0.16
C SER A 41 11.03 -20.76 -0.68
N ASN A 42 11.28 -21.52 -1.74
CA ASN A 42 12.60 -21.57 -2.36
C ASN A 42 13.07 -20.21 -2.86
N THR A 43 12.17 -19.34 -3.32
CA THR A 43 12.49 -18.09 -3.99
C THR A 43 12.03 -16.82 -3.26
N ASN A 44 11.12 -16.94 -2.26
CA ASN A 44 10.56 -15.78 -1.57
C ASN A 44 10.48 -15.99 -0.07
N ARG A 45 10.62 -14.88 0.69
CA ARG A 45 10.21 -14.75 2.09
C ARG A 45 8.94 -13.95 2.18
N TRP A 46 7.99 -14.41 2.99
CA TRP A 46 6.69 -13.78 3.16
C TRP A 46 6.53 -13.20 4.54
N TYR A 47 5.91 -12.04 4.57
CA TYR A 47 5.60 -11.28 5.78
C TYR A 47 4.16 -10.78 5.67
N TYR A 48 3.54 -10.45 6.81
CA TYR A 48 2.28 -9.70 6.83
C TYR A 48 2.40 -8.53 7.79
N ASP A 49 1.65 -7.47 7.52
CA ASP A 49 1.65 -6.25 8.33
C ASP A 49 0.58 -6.36 9.41
N THR A 50 1.00 -6.51 10.67
CA THR A 50 0.10 -6.69 11.82
C THR A 50 -0.80 -5.47 12.06
N LYS A 51 -0.35 -4.27 11.66
CA LYS A 51 -1.08 -2.99 11.79
C LYS A 51 -2.12 -2.79 10.68
N SER A 52 -2.00 -3.52 9.58
CA SER A 52 -2.94 -3.45 8.46
C SER A 52 -4.16 -4.36 8.62
N ILE A 53 -4.19 -5.20 9.66
CA ILE A 53 -5.30 -6.13 9.90
C ILE A 53 -6.55 -5.32 10.22
N THR A 54 -7.52 -5.34 9.31
CA THR A 54 -8.74 -4.54 9.42
C THR A 54 -9.96 -5.40 9.16
N PRO A 55 -10.91 -5.49 10.09
CA PRO A 55 -12.21 -6.10 9.82
C PRO A 55 -12.91 -5.34 8.70
N SER A 56 -13.38 -6.05 7.67
CA SER A 56 -14.16 -5.44 6.58
C SER A 56 -15.64 -5.78 6.67
N ASN A 57 -15.98 -6.88 7.35
CA ASN A 57 -17.35 -7.29 7.71
C ASN A 57 -17.24 -8.34 8.84
N LYS A 58 -18.37 -8.87 9.35
CA LYS A 58 -18.45 -9.77 10.52
C LYS A 58 -17.41 -10.90 10.53
N ASN A 59 -17.13 -11.53 9.38
CA ASN A 59 -16.17 -12.64 9.27
C ASN A 59 -15.09 -12.40 8.21
N LEU A 60 -15.01 -11.17 7.66
CA LEU A 60 -14.06 -10.78 6.64
C LEU A 60 -12.96 -9.90 7.22
N VAL A 61 -11.71 -10.22 6.90
CA VAL A 61 -10.54 -9.47 7.38
C VAL A 61 -9.64 -9.12 6.20
N LYS A 62 -9.24 -7.85 6.11
CA LYS A 62 -8.23 -7.39 5.15
C LYS A 62 -6.87 -7.34 5.80
N VAL A 63 -5.83 -7.65 5.03
CA VAL A 63 -4.44 -7.59 5.48
C VAL A 63 -3.49 -7.41 4.30
N TRP A 64 -2.44 -6.62 4.50
CA TRP A 64 -1.32 -6.55 3.57
C TRP A 64 -0.30 -7.65 3.86
N ALA A 65 0.12 -8.35 2.80
CA ALA A 65 1.24 -9.28 2.85
C ALA A 65 2.31 -8.88 1.84
N LYS A 66 3.57 -9.13 2.19
CA LYS A 66 4.75 -8.77 1.43
C LYS A 66 5.55 -10.03 1.09
N GLY A 67 5.73 -10.30 -0.20
CA GLY A 67 6.62 -11.35 -0.69
C GLY A 67 7.92 -10.74 -1.19
N VAL A 68 9.04 -10.98 -0.49
CA VAL A 68 10.36 -10.48 -0.85
C VAL A 68 11.12 -11.57 -1.58
N THR A 69 11.63 -11.28 -2.80
CA THR A 69 12.46 -12.25 -3.53
C THR A 69 13.82 -12.43 -2.85
N LYS A 70 14.30 -13.67 -2.81
CA LYS A 70 15.56 -14.03 -2.12
C LYS A 70 16.79 -13.84 -3.02
N ASP A 71 16.64 -14.08 -4.32
CA ASP A 71 17.74 -14.17 -5.26
C ASP A 71 17.30 -13.95 -6.71
N GLN A 72 18.25 -14.09 -7.66
CA GLN A 72 18.01 -13.95 -9.08
C GLN A 72 16.98 -14.96 -9.61
N LYS A 73 16.96 -16.17 -9.06
CA LYS A 73 15.98 -17.21 -9.44
C LYS A 73 14.54 -16.73 -9.20
N GLY A 74 14.28 -16.07 -8.07
CA GLY A 74 12.97 -15.50 -7.78
C GLY A 74 12.58 -14.38 -8.75
N ILE A 75 13.54 -13.56 -9.17
CA ILE A 75 13.34 -12.54 -10.22
C ILE A 75 12.96 -13.19 -11.54
N ASP A 76 13.72 -14.21 -11.96
CA ASP A 76 13.51 -14.92 -13.23
C ASP A 76 12.13 -15.62 -13.26
N GLU A 77 11.73 -16.24 -12.14
CA GLU A 77 10.41 -16.85 -11.99
C GLU A 77 9.29 -15.80 -12.11
N LYS A 78 9.47 -14.62 -11.52
CA LYS A 78 8.50 -13.51 -11.62
C LYS A 78 8.38 -13.02 -13.06
N ILE A 79 9.50 -12.79 -13.75
CA ILE A 79 9.53 -12.37 -15.17
C ILE A 79 8.86 -13.43 -16.06
N LYS A 80 9.17 -14.71 -15.83
CA LYS A 80 8.55 -15.82 -16.57
C LYS A 80 7.04 -15.87 -16.36
N LEU A 81 6.59 -15.65 -15.13
CA LEU A 81 5.14 -15.60 -14.80
C LEU A 81 4.45 -14.46 -15.54
N LEU A 82 5.01 -13.25 -15.51
CA LEU A 82 4.45 -12.09 -16.21
C LEU A 82 4.35 -12.35 -17.71
N LYS A 83 5.42 -12.82 -18.35
CA LYS A 83 5.43 -13.17 -19.78
C LYS A 83 4.34 -14.19 -20.14
N LYS A 84 4.13 -15.20 -19.29
CA LYS A 84 3.10 -16.22 -19.51
C LYS A 84 1.69 -15.63 -19.56
N PHE A 85 1.44 -14.56 -18.82
CA PHE A 85 0.13 -13.88 -18.75
C PHE A 85 0.08 -12.58 -19.56
N GLY A 86 1.07 -12.32 -20.42
CA GLY A 86 1.09 -11.12 -21.27
C GLY A 86 1.37 -9.82 -20.53
N GLY A 87 1.95 -9.90 -19.32
CA GLY A 87 2.30 -8.73 -18.52
C GLY A 87 3.61 -8.08 -18.99
N GLU A 88 3.73 -6.78 -18.71
CA GLU A 88 4.94 -6.00 -18.94
C GLU A 88 6.08 -6.48 -18.03
N THR A 89 7.30 -6.51 -18.58
CA THR A 89 8.49 -6.97 -17.82
C THR A 89 9.63 -5.96 -17.75
N MET A 90 9.43 -4.77 -18.29
CA MET A 90 10.44 -3.70 -18.24
C MET A 90 10.69 -3.28 -16.80
N GLY A 91 11.97 -3.22 -16.40
CA GLY A 91 12.37 -2.88 -15.02
C GLY A 91 12.37 -4.04 -14.03
N TYR A 92 11.80 -5.20 -14.40
CA TYR A 92 11.71 -6.36 -13.49
C TYR A 92 13.04 -7.08 -13.25
N GLU A 93 14.11 -6.75 -13.97
CA GLU A 93 15.48 -7.16 -13.63
C GLU A 93 15.93 -6.62 -12.27
N ASN A 94 15.29 -5.55 -11.80
CA ASN A 94 15.49 -4.95 -10.47
C ASN A 94 14.38 -5.28 -9.48
N TYR A 95 13.45 -6.16 -9.80
CA TYR A 95 12.35 -6.57 -8.91
C TYR A 95 12.87 -7.01 -7.56
N SER A 96 12.17 -6.60 -6.50
CA SER A 96 12.55 -6.89 -5.11
C SER A 96 11.42 -7.52 -4.32
N TYR A 97 10.21 -6.97 -4.40
CA TYR A 97 9.09 -7.47 -3.61
C TYR A 97 7.73 -7.14 -4.21
N THR A 98 6.74 -7.92 -3.82
CA THR A 98 5.32 -7.70 -4.09
C THR A 98 4.58 -7.40 -2.79
N LEU A 99 3.68 -6.42 -2.80
CA LEU A 99 2.64 -6.22 -1.79
C LEU A 99 1.31 -6.75 -2.33
N ASN A 100 0.66 -7.59 -1.55
CA ASN A 100 -0.67 -8.11 -1.84
C ASN A 100 -1.64 -7.66 -0.75
N LEU A 101 -2.77 -7.06 -1.13
CA LEU A 101 -3.89 -6.85 -0.22
C LEU A 101 -4.83 -8.04 -0.35
N PHE A 102 -4.86 -8.86 0.69
CA PHE A 102 -5.80 -9.98 0.79
C PHE A 102 -7.05 -9.60 1.56
N GLU A 103 -8.16 -10.22 1.22
CA GLU A 103 -9.32 -10.32 2.07
C GLU A 103 -9.59 -11.79 2.34
N LEU A 104 -9.70 -12.14 3.62
CA LEU A 104 -9.92 -13.51 4.12
C LEU A 104 -11.34 -13.64 4.64
N ASP A 105 -12.03 -14.70 4.25
CA ASP A 105 -13.27 -15.16 4.84
C ASP A 105 -12.95 -16.22 5.88
N CYS A 106 -12.91 -15.80 7.14
CA CYS A 106 -12.54 -16.66 8.27
C CYS A 106 -13.59 -17.74 8.57
N GLU A 107 -14.83 -17.57 8.13
CA GLU A 107 -15.89 -18.55 8.33
C GLU A 107 -15.82 -19.69 7.30
N ASN A 108 -15.68 -19.31 6.02
CA ASN A 108 -15.76 -20.26 4.91
C ASN A 108 -14.39 -20.74 4.40
N LYS A 109 -13.29 -20.29 5.05
CA LYS A 109 -11.91 -20.61 4.67
C LYS A 109 -11.62 -20.28 3.20
N LYS A 110 -11.96 -19.06 2.79
CA LYS A 110 -11.73 -18.53 1.46
C LYS A 110 -10.89 -17.28 1.50
N HIS A 111 -10.30 -16.92 0.38
CA HIS A 111 -9.57 -15.66 0.21
C HIS A 111 -9.83 -15.06 -1.15
N ARG A 112 -9.51 -13.77 -1.28
CA ARG A 112 -9.40 -13.06 -2.55
C ARG A 112 -8.29 -12.01 -2.48
N ILE A 113 -7.72 -11.67 -3.63
CA ILE A 113 -6.72 -10.63 -3.75
C ILE A 113 -7.41 -9.36 -4.25
N LEU A 114 -7.27 -8.27 -3.50
CA LEU A 114 -7.87 -6.98 -3.84
C LEU A 114 -6.90 -6.10 -4.63
N SER A 115 -5.60 -6.20 -4.35
CA SER A 115 -4.57 -5.41 -5.02
C SER A 115 -3.24 -6.14 -5.00
N VAL A 116 -2.47 -5.98 -6.07
CA VAL A 116 -1.08 -6.44 -6.19
C VAL A 116 -0.23 -5.25 -6.61
N LYS A 117 0.88 -5.01 -5.91
CA LYS A 117 1.83 -3.94 -6.21
C LYS A 117 3.24 -4.50 -6.20
N ASP A 118 3.94 -4.37 -7.33
CA ASP A 118 5.34 -4.82 -7.47
C ASP A 118 6.29 -3.64 -7.35
N TYR A 119 7.44 -3.87 -6.72
CA TYR A 119 8.44 -2.85 -6.44
C TYR A 119 9.85 -3.32 -6.78
N ASP A 120 10.69 -2.37 -7.20
CA ASP A 120 12.12 -2.57 -7.39
C ASP A 120 12.92 -2.49 -6.07
N LYS A 121 14.24 -2.70 -6.14
CA LYS A 121 15.17 -2.63 -5.01
C LYS A 121 15.27 -1.21 -4.38
N ARG A 122 14.86 -0.17 -5.10
CA ARG A 122 14.87 1.23 -4.64
C ARG A 122 13.52 1.65 -4.04
N GLY A 123 12.51 0.76 -4.09
CA GLY A 123 11.16 1.05 -3.62
C GLY A 123 10.28 1.76 -4.66
N ASN A 124 10.72 1.87 -5.92
CA ASN A 124 9.90 2.40 -6.99
C ASN A 124 8.86 1.35 -7.42
N GLY A 125 7.62 1.79 -7.67
CA GLY A 125 6.57 0.92 -8.19
C GLY A 125 6.87 0.49 -9.63
N LEU A 126 6.86 -0.82 -9.88
CA LEU A 126 6.97 -1.41 -11.21
C LEU A 126 5.60 -1.62 -11.85
N GLN A 127 4.66 -2.14 -11.07
CA GLN A 127 3.28 -2.39 -11.50
C GLN A 127 2.32 -2.28 -10.32
N THR A 128 1.10 -1.81 -10.61
CA THR A 128 -0.03 -1.87 -9.68
C THR A 128 -1.22 -2.44 -10.41
N VAL A 129 -1.80 -3.50 -9.87
CA VAL A 129 -3.02 -4.13 -10.38
C VAL A 129 -4.06 -4.06 -9.26
N THR A 130 -5.18 -3.39 -9.53
CA THR A 130 -6.39 -3.46 -8.70
C THR A 130 -7.35 -4.42 -9.40
N ILE A 131 -7.83 -5.41 -8.68
CA ILE A 131 -8.70 -6.44 -9.24
C ILE A 131 -10.15 -6.00 -9.00
N GLU A 132 -10.93 -5.74 -10.06
CA GLU A 132 -12.29 -5.24 -9.94
C GLU A 132 -13.34 -6.37 -9.78
N ASN A 133 -13.09 -7.52 -10.41
CA ASN A 133 -13.96 -8.70 -10.33
C ASN A 133 -13.32 -9.77 -9.46
N TYR A 134 -13.60 -9.70 -8.17
CA TYR A 134 -13.03 -10.60 -7.17
C TYR A 134 -13.74 -11.95 -7.17
N SER A 135 -13.04 -13.02 -7.56
CA SER A 135 -13.47 -14.38 -7.23
C SER A 135 -12.98 -14.77 -5.83
N TRP A 136 -13.78 -15.55 -5.13
CA TRP A 136 -13.37 -16.20 -3.88
C TRP A 136 -12.78 -17.57 -4.17
N ASP A 137 -11.53 -17.78 -3.77
CA ASP A 137 -10.84 -19.05 -3.89
C ASP A 137 -10.77 -19.76 -2.54
N TYR A 138 -10.90 -21.08 -2.52
CA TYR A 138 -10.66 -21.87 -1.31
C TYR A 138 -9.19 -21.87 -0.93
N ILE A 139 -8.92 -21.77 0.36
CA ILE A 139 -7.56 -21.82 0.89
C ILE A 139 -7.08 -23.27 0.96
N ALA A 140 -6.12 -23.62 0.09
CA ALA A 140 -5.51 -24.94 0.09
C ALA A 140 -4.56 -25.11 1.29
N PRO A 141 -4.58 -26.25 1.98
CA PRO A 141 -3.67 -26.54 3.09
C PRO A 141 -2.20 -26.48 2.68
N GLY A 142 -1.33 -25.98 3.58
CA GLY A 142 0.11 -25.90 3.37
C GLY A 142 0.57 -24.76 2.44
N THR A 143 -0.33 -23.90 1.99
CA THR A 143 0.01 -22.71 1.20
C THR A 143 0.37 -21.52 2.10
N ILE A 144 0.98 -20.49 1.50
CA ILE A 144 1.27 -19.22 2.18
C ILE A 144 -0.01 -18.59 2.74
N ILE A 145 -1.10 -18.67 1.97
CA ILE A 145 -2.40 -18.16 2.39
C ILE A 145 -2.99 -18.96 3.54
N ASP A 146 -2.78 -20.26 3.59
CA ASP A 146 -3.18 -21.11 4.73
C ASP A 146 -2.42 -20.72 6.01
N ASN A 147 -1.13 -20.38 5.89
CA ASN A 147 -0.36 -19.85 7.02
C ASN A 147 -0.89 -18.48 7.47
N LEU A 148 -1.17 -17.57 6.52
CA LEU A 148 -1.74 -16.26 6.80
C LEU A 148 -3.11 -16.39 7.49
N PHE A 149 -3.97 -17.28 7.00
CA PHE A 149 -5.27 -17.57 7.59
C PHE A 149 -5.16 -18.06 9.04
N LYS A 150 -4.22 -18.96 9.34
CA LYS A 150 -3.97 -19.49 10.70
C LYS A 150 -3.47 -18.42 11.68
N GLU A 151 -2.72 -17.43 11.17
CA GLU A 151 -2.21 -16.32 11.98
C GLU A 151 -3.30 -15.29 12.31
N ILE A 152 -4.22 -15.05 11.39
CA ILE A 152 -5.15 -13.90 11.46
C ILE A 152 -6.54 -14.33 11.90
N CYS A 153 -7.04 -15.46 11.39
CA CYS A 153 -8.40 -15.88 11.72
C CYS A 153 -8.43 -16.60 13.07
N PRO A 154 -9.41 -16.28 13.96
CA PRO A 154 -9.50 -16.92 15.27
C PRO A 154 -9.68 -18.43 15.13
N LYS A 155 -8.97 -19.18 15.94
CA LYS A 155 -9.18 -20.63 16.06
C LYS A 155 -10.57 -20.86 16.64
N LYS A 156 -11.39 -21.61 15.92
CA LYS A 156 -12.67 -22.11 16.44
C LYS A 156 -12.41 -23.22 17.44
#